data_62e2f3828b533d9342e4e69909830ddb
#
_entry.id   62e2f3828b533d9342e4e69909830ddb
#
_cell.length_a   1.000
_cell.length_b   1.000
_cell.length_c   1.000
_cell.angle_alpha   90.00
_cell.angle_beta   90.00
_cell.angle_gamma   90.00
#
_symmetry.space_group_name_H-M   'P 1'
#
loop_
_entity.id
_entity.type
_entity.pdbx_description
1 polymer ?
#
loop_
_entity_poly.entity_id
_entity_poly.type
_entity_poly.pdbx_seq_one_letter_code
_entity_poly.pdbx_strand_id
1 'polypeptide(L)'
;MVRLYIQVASSTDKDWDPRKQATAEDVQARAKKIFEPYTISWDRVEWYSVYPIGQGIAERYTLDERVFMGGDACHTHSPKAGQGMNTAFLDAVNFAWKIHHVESGWAPRSLLSTYESERKLIAETLLDFDARYAKLFSARIPSAGEVAGASAKEAAEDNEFIKTFKASCEFTSGYGVAYKPNMVNWGPEHPAQHPLILSYEKGTTQRTGRIMTPATVTRVVDANVVHLDQEIPMNGSYRMFIFGGALDKSATALKDLATQMSSPTSFFSTFLHRDLKEKDRYYEKHNPHTDFLSLALVFSQPRSSIHIDEQLPQPFNRYADHVYADDVWDQRVPDAKAAAHAKMGLDEERGGVVVVRPDGYVGVVVKLEEGKGTCDALDAWFSGVTGKKLGGERASL
;
A
#
# COMPACT_ATOMS: atom_id res chain seq x y z
N MET A 1 -4.11 25.54 19.87
CA MET A 1 -3.30 26.30 18.90
C MET A 1 -3.99 26.22 17.53
N VAL A 2 -4.18 27.35 16.87
CA VAL A 2 -4.75 27.43 15.52
C VAL A 2 -3.64 27.81 14.56
N ARG A 3 -3.58 27.19 13.38
CA ARG A 3 -2.60 27.49 12.33
C ARG A 3 -3.34 28.06 11.12
N LEU A 4 -2.90 29.21 10.62
CA LEU A 4 -3.44 29.87 9.44
C LEU A 4 -2.40 29.78 8.32
N TYR A 5 -2.84 29.37 7.12
CA TYR A 5 -2.07 29.41 5.89
C TYR A 5 -2.68 30.47 4.97
N ILE A 6 -1.93 31.51 4.74
CA ILE A 6 -2.39 32.65 3.96
C ILE A 6 -1.51 32.81 2.72
N GLN A 7 -2.11 32.75 1.55
CA GLN A 7 -1.40 33.01 0.31
C GLN A 7 -1.04 34.48 0.20
N VAL A 8 0.25 34.77 0.21
CA VAL A 8 0.79 36.10 -0.07
C VAL A 8 0.91 36.23 -1.59
N ALA A 9 0.18 37.16 -2.22
CA ALA A 9 0.33 37.41 -3.63
C ALA A 9 1.76 37.82 -3.94
N SER A 10 2.35 37.24 -4.99
CA SER A 10 3.65 37.70 -5.48
C SER A 10 3.52 39.14 -5.99
N SER A 11 4.45 40.01 -5.62
CA SER A 11 4.61 41.29 -6.21
C SER A 11 5.08 41.14 -7.68
N THR A 12 4.68 42.01 -8.54
CA THR A 12 5.25 42.14 -9.91
C THR A 12 6.64 42.78 -9.88
N ASP A 13 7.05 43.27 -8.71
CA ASP A 13 8.38 43.82 -8.48
C ASP A 13 9.42 42.70 -8.43
N LYS A 14 10.43 42.75 -9.27
CA LYS A 14 11.50 41.74 -9.37
C LYS A 14 12.41 41.72 -8.13
N ASP A 15 12.45 42.83 -7.40
CA ASP A 15 13.28 42.96 -6.18
C ASP A 15 12.51 42.61 -4.91
N TRP A 16 11.25 42.22 -5.00
CA TRP A 16 10.45 41.83 -3.86
C TRP A 16 10.74 40.39 -3.41
N ASP A 17 11.34 40.27 -2.24
CA ASP A 17 11.60 38.98 -1.58
C ASP A 17 10.59 38.77 -0.43
N PRO A 18 9.61 37.87 -0.60
CA PRO A 18 8.61 37.62 0.44
C PRO A 18 9.22 37.22 1.79
N ARG A 19 10.35 36.51 1.79
CA ARG A 19 11.02 36.06 3.01
C ARG A 19 11.57 37.23 3.84
N LYS A 20 11.94 38.30 3.18
CA LYS A 20 12.52 39.48 3.84
C LYS A 20 11.51 40.59 4.11
N GLN A 21 10.47 40.67 3.29
CA GLN A 21 9.59 41.85 3.23
C GLN A 21 8.17 41.60 3.73
N ALA A 22 7.67 40.33 3.71
CA ALA A 22 6.38 40.02 4.34
C ALA A 22 6.59 39.84 5.85
N THR A 23 5.90 40.64 6.65
CA THR A 23 5.95 40.58 8.10
C THR A 23 4.79 39.79 8.70
N ALA A 24 4.86 39.43 9.99
CA ALA A 24 3.76 38.79 10.69
C ALA A 24 2.52 39.68 10.72
N GLU A 25 2.72 40.99 10.86
CA GLU A 25 1.67 42.02 10.88
C GLU A 25 0.94 42.08 9.53
N ASP A 26 1.68 42.01 8.40
CA ASP A 26 1.10 41.98 7.05
C ASP A 26 0.21 40.75 6.86
N VAL A 27 0.69 39.59 7.31
CA VAL A 27 -0.07 38.34 7.22
C VAL A 27 -1.32 38.38 8.11
N GLN A 28 -1.21 38.94 9.34
CA GLN A 28 -2.35 39.15 10.23
C GLN A 28 -3.38 40.13 9.64
N ALA A 29 -2.93 41.22 9.01
CA ALA A 29 -3.83 42.17 8.35
C ALA A 29 -4.60 41.50 7.19
N ARG A 30 -3.94 40.68 6.40
CA ARG A 30 -4.58 39.88 5.35
C ARG A 30 -5.58 38.87 5.92
N ALA A 31 -5.24 38.19 7.03
CA ALA A 31 -6.14 37.29 7.69
C ALA A 31 -7.42 38.02 8.13
N LYS A 32 -7.29 39.18 8.79
CA LYS A 32 -8.45 39.98 9.19
C LYS A 32 -9.37 40.31 8.03
N LYS A 33 -8.79 40.70 6.89
CA LYS A 33 -9.56 41.02 5.66
C LYS A 33 -10.26 39.80 5.07
N ILE A 34 -9.63 38.62 5.10
CA ILE A 34 -10.21 37.36 4.59
C ILE A 34 -11.40 36.92 5.45
N PHE A 35 -11.33 37.15 6.77
CA PHE A 35 -12.38 36.76 7.71
C PHE A 35 -13.55 37.75 7.80
N GLU A 36 -13.50 38.93 7.14
CA GLU A 36 -14.65 39.84 7.11
C GLU A 36 -15.94 39.11 6.70
N PRO A 37 -17.09 39.34 7.38
CA PRO A 37 -17.34 40.34 8.41
C PRO A 37 -16.97 39.91 9.85
N TYR A 38 -16.36 38.78 10.06
CA TYR A 38 -15.97 38.28 11.37
C TYR A 38 -14.70 38.97 11.88
N THR A 39 -14.66 39.28 13.17
CA THR A 39 -13.46 39.81 13.80
C THR A 39 -12.56 38.72 14.33
N ILE A 40 -11.28 38.76 13.96
CA ILE A 40 -10.25 37.81 14.41
C ILE A 40 -9.16 38.59 15.14
N SER A 41 -8.69 38.04 16.29
CA SER A 41 -7.59 38.58 17.08
C SER A 41 -6.66 37.43 17.54
N TRP A 42 -5.48 37.77 17.99
CA TRP A 42 -4.46 36.82 18.47
C TRP A 42 -4.01 37.27 19.87
N ASP A 43 -4.02 36.40 20.85
CA ASP A 43 -3.39 36.64 22.14
C ASP A 43 -1.88 36.60 22.00
N ARG A 44 -1.38 35.68 21.18
CA ARG A 44 0.06 35.46 20.94
C ARG A 44 0.29 34.77 19.56
N VAL A 45 1.34 35.18 18.87
CA VAL A 45 1.86 34.48 17.71
C VAL A 45 3.04 33.61 18.18
N GLU A 46 2.86 32.31 18.20
CA GLU A 46 3.91 31.39 18.65
C GLU A 46 4.94 31.08 17.58
N TRP A 47 4.51 31.09 16.34
CA TRP A 47 5.37 30.81 15.19
C TRP A 47 4.88 31.53 13.95
N TYR A 48 5.82 32.03 13.17
CA TYR A 48 5.58 32.71 11.91
C TYR A 48 6.65 32.30 10.91
N SER A 49 6.26 32.05 9.66
CA SER A 49 7.20 31.78 8.57
C SER A 49 6.57 32.12 7.23
N VAL A 50 7.38 32.66 6.30
CA VAL A 50 7.02 32.76 4.90
C VAL A 50 7.61 31.57 4.15
N TYR A 51 6.74 30.81 3.51
CA TYR A 51 7.08 29.60 2.80
C TYR A 51 6.99 29.82 1.28
N PRO A 52 8.07 30.03 0.56
CA PRO A 52 8.04 30.10 -0.90
C PRO A 52 7.73 28.73 -1.46
N ILE A 53 6.70 28.69 -2.31
CA ILE A 53 6.28 27.47 -2.99
C ILE A 53 7.22 27.27 -4.19
N GLY A 54 7.93 26.15 -4.18
CA GLY A 54 8.76 25.69 -5.27
C GLY A 54 8.53 24.20 -5.53
N GLN A 55 8.76 23.77 -6.75
CA GLN A 55 8.77 22.38 -7.13
C GLN A 55 10.17 21.98 -7.56
N GLY A 56 10.61 20.83 -7.14
CA GLY A 56 11.90 20.29 -7.52
C GLY A 56 11.96 18.78 -7.29
N ILE A 57 12.77 18.11 -8.08
CA ILE A 57 13.05 16.69 -7.94
C ILE A 57 14.55 16.47 -8.15
N ALA A 58 15.16 15.66 -7.31
CA ALA A 58 16.56 15.28 -7.45
C ALA A 58 16.76 14.36 -8.67
N GLU A 59 17.86 14.51 -9.36
CA GLU A 59 18.21 13.64 -10.49
C GLU A 59 18.35 12.18 -10.08
N ARG A 60 18.86 11.94 -8.85
CA ARG A 60 19.05 10.62 -8.26
C ARG A 60 18.56 10.62 -6.82
N TYR A 61 18.00 9.50 -6.39
CA TYR A 61 17.60 9.26 -5.00
C TYR A 61 18.60 8.39 -4.27
N THR A 62 19.44 7.68 -5.04
CA THR A 62 20.45 6.78 -4.49
C THR A 62 21.81 7.01 -5.14
N LEU A 63 22.87 6.73 -4.40
CA LEU A 63 24.25 6.68 -4.90
C LEU A 63 24.91 5.40 -4.40
N ASP A 64 25.35 4.55 -5.34
CA ASP A 64 26.09 3.30 -5.09
C ASP A 64 25.39 2.37 -4.07
N GLU A 65 24.04 2.44 -3.99
CA GLU A 65 23.22 1.71 -3.01
C GLU A 65 23.72 1.87 -1.55
N ARG A 66 24.35 2.99 -1.24
CA ARG A 66 24.93 3.35 0.08
C ARG A 66 24.43 4.67 0.61
N VAL A 67 24.12 5.61 -0.26
CA VAL A 67 23.51 6.89 0.10
C VAL A 67 22.10 6.91 -0.44
N PHE A 68 21.13 7.28 0.38
CA PHE A 68 19.72 7.34 0.05
C PHE A 68 19.15 8.68 0.51
N MET A 69 18.27 9.25 -0.30
CA MET A 69 17.52 10.45 0.02
C MET A 69 16.04 10.15 0.02
N GLY A 70 15.25 10.82 0.87
CA GLY A 70 13.79 10.68 0.94
C GLY A 70 13.15 11.99 1.37
N GLY A 71 11.85 12.14 1.09
CA GLY A 71 11.07 13.33 1.41
C GLY A 71 11.63 14.59 0.74
N ASP A 72 11.64 15.70 1.47
CA ASP A 72 12.07 17.02 0.96
C ASP A 72 13.53 17.08 0.50
N ALA A 73 14.37 16.08 0.86
CA ALA A 73 15.72 15.98 0.36
C ALA A 73 15.79 15.59 -1.12
N CYS A 74 14.77 14.95 -1.66
CA CYS A 74 14.76 14.51 -3.05
C CYS A 74 13.56 15.02 -3.86
N HIS A 75 12.48 15.48 -3.25
CA HIS A 75 11.37 16.13 -3.95
C HIS A 75 10.70 17.20 -3.09
N THR A 76 10.42 18.33 -3.68
CA THR A 76 9.67 19.42 -3.06
C THR A 76 8.48 19.80 -3.94
N HIS A 77 7.37 20.14 -3.32
CA HIS A 77 6.14 20.53 -4.00
C HIS A 77 5.31 21.48 -3.14
N SER A 78 4.18 21.97 -3.67
CA SER A 78 3.35 22.90 -2.93
C SER A 78 2.62 22.22 -1.76
N PRO A 79 2.35 22.93 -0.66
CA PRO A 79 1.55 22.38 0.45
C PRO A 79 0.05 22.28 0.13
N LYS A 80 -0.40 22.78 -1.02
CA LYS A 80 -1.83 22.96 -1.34
C LYS A 80 -2.61 21.65 -1.41
N ALA A 81 -1.98 20.59 -1.90
CA ALA A 81 -2.57 19.26 -1.99
C ALA A 81 -2.42 18.43 -0.70
N GLY A 82 -1.61 18.88 0.26
CA GLY A 82 -1.40 18.18 1.53
C GLY A 82 -0.68 16.83 1.44
N GLN A 83 0.02 16.54 0.34
CA GLN A 83 0.60 15.21 0.08
C GLN A 83 2.06 15.04 0.54
N GLY A 84 2.76 16.12 0.90
CA GLY A 84 4.21 16.08 1.18
C GLY A 84 4.59 15.12 2.31
N MET A 85 3.99 15.30 3.47
CA MET A 85 4.25 14.45 4.63
C MET A 85 3.96 12.98 4.34
N ASN A 86 2.82 12.69 3.69
CA ASN A 86 2.43 11.32 3.36
C ASN A 86 3.44 10.67 2.41
N THR A 87 3.88 11.39 1.39
CA THR A 87 4.87 10.89 0.42
C THR A 87 6.21 10.63 1.10
N ALA A 88 6.67 11.54 1.98
CA ALA A 88 7.90 11.36 2.74
C ALA A 88 7.85 10.14 3.70
N PHE A 89 6.72 9.91 4.37
CA PHE A 89 6.53 8.69 5.17
C PHE A 89 6.58 7.42 4.32
N LEU A 90 5.95 7.44 3.15
CA LEU A 90 5.97 6.30 2.24
C LEU A 90 7.37 6.05 1.65
N ASP A 91 8.18 7.09 1.45
CA ASP A 91 9.59 6.93 1.09
C ASP A 91 10.35 6.19 2.20
N ALA A 92 10.19 6.65 3.44
CA ALA A 92 10.84 6.03 4.60
C ALA A 92 10.40 4.56 4.79
N VAL A 93 9.11 4.27 4.69
CA VAL A 93 8.60 2.89 4.81
C VAL A 93 9.11 2.02 3.68
N ASN A 94 9.10 2.51 2.43
CA ASN A 94 9.61 1.77 1.27
C ASN A 94 11.10 1.45 1.40
N PHE A 95 11.90 2.38 1.91
CA PHE A 95 13.33 2.18 2.13
C PHE A 95 13.60 1.26 3.34
N ALA A 96 12.92 1.47 4.47
CA ALA A 96 13.23 0.82 5.73
C ALA A 96 13.16 -0.72 5.66
N TRP A 97 12.10 -1.26 5.03
CA TRP A 97 11.99 -2.71 4.91
C TRP A 97 13.02 -3.30 3.95
N LYS A 98 13.41 -2.57 2.90
CA LYS A 98 14.41 -3.02 1.93
C LYS A 98 15.79 -3.13 2.56
N ILE A 99 16.20 -2.09 3.32
CA ILE A 99 17.48 -2.12 4.03
C ILE A 99 17.47 -3.22 5.12
N HIS A 100 16.35 -3.37 5.85
CA HIS A 100 16.19 -4.43 6.84
C HIS A 100 16.40 -5.82 6.21
N HIS A 101 15.77 -6.12 5.08
CA HIS A 101 15.90 -7.40 4.41
C HIS A 101 17.32 -7.67 3.90
N VAL A 102 17.97 -6.64 3.37
CA VAL A 102 19.37 -6.77 2.90
C VAL A 102 20.33 -7.01 4.06
N GLU A 103 20.24 -6.22 5.11
CA GLU A 103 21.12 -6.35 6.29
C GLU A 103 20.86 -7.62 7.11
N SER A 104 19.63 -8.16 7.07
CA SER A 104 19.29 -9.47 7.64
C SER A 104 19.75 -10.67 6.76
N GLY A 105 20.31 -10.41 5.58
CA GLY A 105 20.73 -11.44 4.64
C GLY A 105 19.58 -12.21 3.97
N TRP A 106 18.38 -11.62 3.96
CA TRP A 106 17.19 -12.20 3.33
C TRP A 106 17.04 -11.82 1.87
N ALA A 107 17.65 -10.72 1.45
CA ALA A 107 17.61 -10.26 0.07
C ALA A 107 18.99 -9.80 -0.42
N PRO A 108 19.26 -9.87 -1.74
CA PRO A 108 20.47 -9.32 -2.31
C PRO A 108 20.45 -7.80 -2.30
N ARG A 109 21.62 -7.19 -2.34
CA ARG A 109 21.76 -5.73 -2.32
C ARG A 109 21.06 -5.02 -3.47
N SER A 110 20.88 -5.71 -4.60
CA SER A 110 20.10 -5.22 -5.75
C SER A 110 18.64 -4.87 -5.42
N LEU A 111 18.09 -5.37 -4.30
CA LEU A 111 16.77 -4.94 -3.82
C LEU A 111 16.72 -3.42 -3.59
N LEU A 112 17.83 -2.82 -3.14
CA LEU A 112 17.90 -1.39 -2.82
C LEU A 112 17.75 -0.50 -4.06
N SER A 113 18.11 -0.98 -5.26
CA SER A 113 17.93 -0.23 -6.50
C SER A 113 16.45 0.02 -6.84
N THR A 114 15.55 -0.83 -6.31
CA THR A 114 14.10 -0.64 -6.51
C THR A 114 13.54 0.56 -5.76
N TYR A 115 14.25 1.10 -4.76
CA TYR A 115 13.81 2.28 -4.04
C TYR A 115 13.65 3.49 -4.96
N GLU A 116 14.70 3.84 -5.71
CA GLU A 116 14.66 4.98 -6.62
C GLU A 116 13.61 4.80 -7.72
N SER A 117 13.59 3.63 -8.36
CA SER A 117 12.65 3.37 -9.46
C SER A 117 11.17 3.42 -9.05
N GLU A 118 10.87 3.06 -7.80
CA GLU A 118 9.52 3.12 -7.25
C GLU A 118 9.17 4.53 -6.76
N ARG A 119 10.03 5.15 -5.95
CA ARG A 119 9.68 6.39 -5.27
C ARG A 119 9.80 7.63 -6.15
N LYS A 120 10.78 7.65 -7.06
CA LYS A 120 10.92 8.74 -8.02
C LYS A 120 9.72 8.82 -8.98
N LEU A 121 9.22 7.67 -9.45
CA LEU A 121 8.00 7.61 -10.27
C LEU A 121 6.80 8.28 -9.56
N ILE A 122 6.67 8.05 -8.25
CA ILE A 122 5.57 8.63 -7.47
C ILE A 122 5.77 10.13 -7.25
N ALA A 123 7.00 10.57 -6.99
CA ALA A 123 7.31 11.99 -6.87
C ALA A 123 7.07 12.74 -8.19
N GLU A 124 7.45 12.18 -9.33
CA GLU A 124 7.13 12.75 -10.66
C GLU A 124 5.63 12.89 -10.86
N THR A 125 4.86 11.84 -10.55
CA THR A 125 3.38 11.86 -10.62
C THR A 125 2.79 12.93 -9.68
N LEU A 126 3.35 13.07 -8.48
CA LEU A 126 2.93 14.08 -7.50
C LEU A 126 3.20 15.50 -8.00
N LEU A 127 4.38 15.74 -8.57
CA LEU A 127 4.74 17.05 -9.11
C LEU A 127 3.81 17.47 -10.28
N ASP A 128 3.51 16.53 -11.17
CA ASP A 128 2.57 16.77 -12.28
C ASP A 128 1.14 17.05 -11.77
N PHE A 129 0.71 16.35 -10.75
CA PHE A 129 -0.57 16.61 -10.10
C PHE A 129 -0.57 17.97 -9.41
N ASP A 130 0.46 18.26 -8.59
CA ASP A 130 0.56 19.49 -7.80
C ASP A 130 0.63 20.72 -8.69
N ALA A 131 1.34 20.67 -9.82
CA ALA A 131 1.41 21.77 -10.78
C ALA A 131 0.02 22.16 -11.32
N ARG A 132 -0.79 21.16 -11.69
CA ARG A 132 -2.16 21.36 -12.16
C ARG A 132 -3.08 21.84 -11.03
N TYR A 133 -3.02 21.16 -9.90
CA TYR A 133 -3.85 21.44 -8.73
C TYR A 133 -3.57 22.83 -8.15
N ALA A 134 -2.29 23.21 -7.99
CA ALA A 134 -1.90 24.51 -7.49
C ALA A 134 -2.35 25.67 -8.38
N LYS A 135 -2.33 25.46 -9.70
CA LYS A 135 -2.84 26.45 -10.67
C LYS A 135 -4.35 26.64 -10.53
N LEU A 136 -5.12 25.56 -10.47
CA LEU A 136 -6.57 25.61 -10.29
C LEU A 136 -6.97 26.16 -8.93
N PHE A 137 -6.27 25.79 -7.89
CA PHE A 137 -6.51 26.28 -6.52
C PHE A 137 -6.24 27.79 -6.39
N SER A 138 -5.31 28.35 -7.17
CA SER A 138 -4.99 29.77 -7.18
C SER A 138 -5.89 30.57 -8.11
N ALA A 139 -6.61 29.92 -9.02
CA ALA A 139 -7.65 30.56 -9.82
C ALA A 139 -8.82 30.98 -8.91
N ARG A 140 -9.34 32.17 -9.11
CA ARG A 140 -10.47 32.69 -8.33
C ARG A 140 -11.67 31.74 -8.48
N ILE A 141 -12.09 31.13 -7.40
CA ILE A 141 -13.38 30.43 -7.36
C ILE A 141 -14.47 31.53 -7.41
N PRO A 142 -15.39 31.51 -8.37
CA PRO A 142 -16.50 32.45 -8.39
C PRO A 142 -17.24 32.41 -7.04
N SER A 143 -17.57 33.58 -6.51
CA SER A 143 -18.38 33.65 -5.28
C SER A 143 -19.77 33.06 -5.53
N ALA A 144 -20.41 32.54 -4.48
CA ALA A 144 -21.75 31.97 -4.59
C ALA A 144 -22.78 32.91 -5.22
N GLY A 145 -22.54 34.25 -5.19
CA GLY A 145 -23.37 35.25 -5.85
C GLY A 145 -23.14 35.42 -7.37
N GLU A 146 -22.00 34.98 -7.88
CA GLU A 146 -21.68 35.03 -9.32
C GLU A 146 -22.22 33.81 -10.07
N VAL A 147 -22.67 32.78 -9.36
CA VAL A 147 -23.24 31.51 -9.86
C VAL A 147 -24.78 31.54 -9.90
N ALA A 148 -25.38 32.71 -9.67
CA ALA A 148 -26.84 32.88 -9.68
C ALA A 148 -27.42 32.71 -11.10
N GLY A 149 -27.78 31.47 -11.47
CA GLY A 149 -28.44 31.14 -12.72
C GLY A 149 -28.34 29.69 -13.17
N ALA A 150 -27.33 28.93 -12.73
CA ALA A 150 -27.27 27.48 -12.86
C ALA A 150 -27.57 26.82 -11.52
N SER A 151 -28.21 25.64 -11.51
CA SER A 151 -28.37 24.95 -10.24
C SER A 151 -26.98 24.78 -9.62
N ALA A 152 -26.82 25.02 -8.30
CA ALA A 152 -25.53 24.95 -7.62
C ALA A 152 -24.85 23.57 -7.83
N LYS A 153 -25.61 22.56 -8.18
CA LYS A 153 -25.17 21.22 -8.49
C LYS A 153 -24.54 21.08 -9.88
N GLU A 154 -25.13 21.70 -10.91
CA GLU A 154 -24.62 21.71 -12.30
C GLU A 154 -23.36 22.55 -12.42
N ALA A 155 -23.33 23.73 -11.76
CA ALA A 155 -22.15 24.59 -11.71
C ALA A 155 -20.97 23.94 -10.96
N ALA A 156 -21.25 23.11 -9.94
CA ALA A 156 -20.23 22.33 -9.23
C ALA A 156 -19.71 21.15 -10.07
N GLU A 157 -20.56 20.49 -10.85
CA GLU A 157 -20.17 19.35 -11.70
C GLU A 157 -19.33 19.79 -12.90
N ASP A 158 -19.48 21.01 -13.36
CA ASP A 158 -18.72 21.57 -14.51
C ASP A 158 -17.41 22.26 -14.11
N ASN A 159 -17.17 22.44 -12.82
CA ASN A 159 -15.96 23.08 -12.31
C ASN A 159 -14.72 22.20 -12.53
N GLU A 160 -13.75 22.71 -13.30
CA GLU A 160 -12.49 22.00 -13.62
C GLU A 160 -11.68 21.60 -12.38
N PHE A 161 -11.75 22.41 -11.31
CA PHE A 161 -11.13 22.06 -10.03
C PHE A 161 -11.75 20.78 -9.43
N ILE A 162 -13.09 20.70 -9.42
CA ILE A 162 -13.80 19.53 -8.89
C ILE A 162 -13.55 18.29 -9.75
N LYS A 163 -13.53 18.45 -11.09
CA LYS A 163 -13.20 17.37 -12.02
C LYS A 163 -11.77 16.87 -11.79
N THR A 164 -10.80 17.77 -11.67
CA THR A 164 -9.40 17.43 -11.40
C THR A 164 -9.24 16.76 -10.04
N PHE A 165 -9.92 17.29 -9.00
CA PHE A 165 -9.91 16.69 -7.68
C PHE A 165 -10.47 15.26 -7.69
N LYS A 166 -11.65 15.06 -8.28
CA LYS A 166 -12.28 13.73 -8.40
C LYS A 166 -11.39 12.75 -9.17
N ALA A 167 -10.81 13.17 -10.29
CA ALA A 167 -9.91 12.35 -11.10
C ALA A 167 -8.62 11.97 -10.36
N SER A 168 -8.19 12.77 -9.39
CA SER A 168 -6.98 12.49 -8.59
C SER A 168 -7.25 11.82 -7.23
N CYS A 169 -8.52 11.58 -6.87
CA CYS A 169 -8.87 10.98 -5.57
C CYS A 169 -8.18 9.63 -5.33
N GLU A 170 -8.08 8.80 -6.35
CA GLU A 170 -7.41 7.50 -6.25
C GLU A 170 -5.92 7.67 -5.92
N PHE A 171 -5.24 8.61 -6.57
CA PHE A 171 -3.84 8.95 -6.30
C PHE A 171 -3.65 9.59 -4.91
N THR A 172 -4.46 10.60 -4.59
CA THR A 172 -4.33 11.35 -3.32
C THR A 172 -4.71 10.54 -2.09
N SER A 173 -5.52 9.48 -2.25
CA SER A 173 -5.80 8.50 -1.19
C SER A 173 -4.73 7.42 -1.05
N GLY A 174 -3.73 7.36 -1.95
CA GLY A 174 -2.68 6.36 -1.98
C GLY A 174 -3.02 5.08 -2.76
N TYR A 175 -4.29 4.84 -3.07
CA TYR A 175 -4.70 3.63 -3.81
C TYR A 175 -4.37 3.66 -5.31
N GLY A 176 -4.19 4.86 -5.88
CA GLY A 176 -3.79 5.04 -7.28
C GLY A 176 -2.31 4.86 -7.56
N VAL A 177 -1.49 4.74 -6.52
CA VAL A 177 -0.05 4.50 -6.66
C VAL A 177 0.19 3.10 -7.20
N ALA A 178 0.90 3.00 -8.33
CA ALA A 178 1.22 1.74 -8.98
C ALA A 178 2.70 1.71 -9.37
N TYR A 179 3.45 0.84 -8.72
CA TYR A 179 4.84 0.58 -9.08
C TYR A 179 4.92 -0.27 -10.35
N LYS A 180 5.91 0.00 -11.17
CA LYS A 180 6.20 -0.81 -12.36
C LYS A 180 6.71 -2.20 -11.96
N PRO A 181 6.58 -3.21 -12.84
CA PRO A 181 7.19 -4.52 -12.64
C PRO A 181 8.68 -4.40 -12.37
N ASN A 182 9.14 -5.11 -11.34
CA ASN A 182 10.53 -5.21 -10.94
C ASN A 182 10.74 -6.51 -10.14
N MET A 183 11.90 -6.73 -9.52
CA MET A 183 12.20 -7.97 -8.81
C MET A 183 11.22 -8.32 -7.66
N VAL A 184 10.48 -7.35 -7.13
CA VAL A 184 9.50 -7.55 -6.03
C VAL A 184 8.04 -7.38 -6.47
N ASN A 185 7.79 -6.89 -7.67
CA ASN A 185 6.45 -6.68 -8.24
C ASN A 185 6.37 -7.45 -9.56
N TRP A 186 5.83 -8.68 -9.51
CA TRP A 186 5.73 -9.50 -10.72
C TRP A 186 4.39 -9.29 -11.41
N GLY A 187 4.42 -8.51 -12.48
CA GLY A 187 3.33 -8.35 -13.42
C GLY A 187 3.49 -9.24 -14.65
N PRO A 188 2.57 -9.11 -15.62
CA PRO A 188 2.57 -9.93 -16.83
C PRO A 188 3.84 -9.81 -17.68
N GLU A 189 4.53 -8.68 -17.59
CA GLU A 189 5.73 -8.38 -18.35
C GLU A 189 7.02 -8.88 -17.68
N HIS A 190 6.91 -9.50 -16.51
CA HIS A 190 8.10 -9.97 -15.79
C HIS A 190 8.73 -11.17 -16.51
N PRO A 191 10.07 -11.20 -16.73
CA PRO A 191 10.75 -12.27 -17.50
C PRO A 191 10.55 -13.68 -16.93
N ALA A 192 10.38 -13.80 -15.60
CA ALA A 192 10.15 -15.07 -14.92
C ALA A 192 8.65 -15.37 -14.80
N GLN A 193 7.90 -15.31 -15.91
CA GLN A 193 6.47 -15.63 -15.93
C GLN A 193 6.21 -17.08 -15.51
N HIS A 194 5.19 -17.24 -14.68
CA HIS A 194 4.65 -18.55 -14.34
C HIS A 194 3.15 -18.59 -14.72
N PRO A 195 2.61 -19.69 -15.29
CA PRO A 195 1.23 -19.74 -15.80
C PRO A 195 0.16 -19.45 -14.72
N LEU A 196 0.49 -19.67 -13.44
CA LEU A 196 -0.42 -19.43 -12.33
C LEU A 196 -0.33 -18.00 -11.76
N ILE A 197 0.60 -17.18 -12.21
CA ILE A 197 0.68 -15.78 -11.79
C ILE A 197 -0.40 -15.00 -12.49
N LEU A 198 -1.26 -14.38 -11.68
CA LEU A 198 -2.36 -13.54 -12.16
C LEU A 198 -1.88 -12.11 -12.37
N SER A 199 -2.33 -11.52 -13.45
CA SER A 199 -2.11 -10.12 -13.74
C SER A 199 -3.40 -9.47 -14.22
N TYR A 200 -3.71 -8.34 -13.63
CA TYR A 200 -4.88 -7.57 -13.98
C TYR A 200 -4.44 -6.19 -14.46
N GLU A 201 -4.78 -5.84 -15.70
CA GLU A 201 -4.38 -4.57 -16.29
C GLU A 201 -5.33 -3.41 -15.98
N LYS A 202 -6.60 -3.70 -15.74
CA LYS A 202 -7.66 -2.68 -15.57
C LYS A 202 -8.71 -3.09 -14.53
N GLY A 203 -9.41 -2.09 -14.00
CA GLY A 203 -10.57 -2.26 -13.13
C GLY A 203 -10.27 -2.11 -11.64
N THR A 204 -11.21 -2.50 -10.80
CA THR A 204 -11.17 -2.42 -9.33
C THR A 204 -10.45 -3.60 -8.67
N THR A 205 -10.07 -4.61 -9.47
CA THR A 205 -9.40 -5.81 -9.00
C THR A 205 -7.97 -5.51 -8.54
N GLN A 206 -7.52 -6.21 -7.50
CA GLN A 206 -6.18 -6.07 -6.97
C GLN A 206 -5.10 -6.32 -8.04
N ARG A 207 -4.09 -5.47 -8.07
CA ARG A 207 -2.96 -5.55 -9.01
C ARG A 207 -1.63 -5.55 -8.28
N THR A 208 -0.65 -6.24 -8.85
CA THR A 208 0.73 -6.16 -8.38
C THR A 208 1.28 -4.74 -8.50
N GLY A 209 2.15 -4.36 -7.57
CA GLY A 209 2.69 -3.00 -7.48
C GLY A 209 1.72 -1.95 -6.92
N ARG A 210 0.49 -2.33 -6.53
CA ARG A 210 -0.46 -1.46 -5.82
C ARG A 210 -0.61 -1.88 -4.37
N ILE A 211 -1.01 -0.94 -3.53
CA ILE A 211 -1.37 -1.24 -2.14
C ILE A 211 -2.53 -2.24 -2.09
N MET A 212 -2.49 -3.16 -1.14
CA MET A 212 -3.57 -4.15 -0.98
C MET A 212 -4.91 -3.46 -0.76
N THR A 213 -5.91 -3.85 -1.54
CA THR A 213 -7.27 -3.32 -1.41
C THR A 213 -7.88 -3.76 -0.08
N PRO A 214 -8.39 -2.83 0.75
CA PRO A 214 -9.01 -3.18 2.02
C PRO A 214 -10.21 -4.12 1.82
N ALA A 215 -10.27 -5.17 2.62
CA ALA A 215 -11.38 -6.12 2.64
C ALA A 215 -11.83 -6.37 4.07
N THR A 216 -13.14 -6.38 4.27
CA THR A 216 -13.76 -6.68 5.57
C THR A 216 -14.13 -8.16 5.59
N VAL A 217 -13.75 -8.84 6.67
CA VAL A 217 -13.94 -10.28 6.86
C VAL A 217 -14.32 -10.57 8.31
N THR A 218 -14.82 -11.78 8.59
CA THR A 218 -15.11 -12.23 9.97
C THR A 218 -13.99 -13.16 10.44
N ARG A 219 -13.35 -12.85 11.57
CA ARG A 219 -12.34 -13.75 12.18
C ARG A 219 -13.03 -14.97 12.76
N VAL A 220 -12.52 -16.16 12.44
CA VAL A 220 -13.23 -17.42 12.76
C VAL A 220 -13.27 -17.69 14.26
N VAL A 221 -12.17 -17.49 14.99
CA VAL A 221 -12.05 -17.85 16.42
C VAL A 221 -12.95 -17.06 17.35
N ASP A 222 -13.20 -15.79 17.07
CA ASP A 222 -13.92 -14.87 17.99
C ASP A 222 -15.13 -14.15 17.37
N ALA A 223 -15.40 -14.38 16.08
CA ALA A 223 -16.47 -13.74 15.31
C ALA A 223 -16.36 -12.21 15.15
N ASN A 224 -15.20 -11.62 15.40
CA ASN A 224 -15.01 -10.20 15.16
C ASN A 224 -14.96 -9.89 13.66
N VAL A 225 -15.70 -8.86 13.26
CA VAL A 225 -15.62 -8.29 11.93
C VAL A 225 -14.42 -7.34 11.90
N VAL A 226 -13.49 -7.60 11.00
CA VAL A 226 -12.18 -6.93 10.96
C VAL A 226 -11.79 -6.51 9.54
N HIS A 227 -10.86 -5.57 9.43
CA HIS A 227 -10.25 -5.20 8.16
C HIS A 227 -8.98 -6.03 7.94
N LEU A 228 -8.99 -6.85 6.90
CA LEU A 228 -7.93 -7.83 6.65
C LEU A 228 -6.52 -7.23 6.52
N ASP A 229 -6.42 -6.03 5.97
CA ASP A 229 -5.16 -5.28 5.84
C ASP A 229 -4.59 -4.80 7.19
N GLN A 230 -5.39 -4.76 8.25
CA GLN A 230 -4.99 -4.30 9.59
C GLN A 230 -4.71 -5.45 10.57
N GLU A 231 -5.08 -6.67 10.21
CA GLU A 231 -4.97 -7.83 11.12
C GLU A 231 -3.55 -8.32 11.34
N ILE A 232 -2.64 -8.07 10.40
CA ILE A 232 -1.25 -8.46 10.51
C ILE A 232 -0.39 -7.22 10.78
N PRO A 233 0.35 -7.17 11.90
CA PRO A 233 1.13 -6.02 12.27
C PRO A 233 2.23 -5.72 11.26
N MET A 234 2.56 -4.44 11.12
CA MET A 234 3.67 -3.97 10.28
C MET A 234 4.99 -4.22 11.00
N ASN A 235 5.56 -5.40 10.80
CA ASN A 235 6.79 -5.87 11.46
C ASN A 235 7.97 -6.10 10.50
N GLY A 236 7.86 -5.65 9.25
CA GLY A 236 8.88 -5.87 8.21
C GLY A 236 8.77 -7.19 7.47
N SER A 237 7.85 -8.09 7.82
CA SER A 237 7.66 -9.36 7.14
C SER A 237 6.81 -9.21 5.88
N TYR A 238 7.01 -10.11 4.91
CA TYR A 238 6.02 -10.35 3.86
C TYR A 238 4.75 -10.92 4.47
N ARG A 239 3.60 -10.62 3.88
CA ARG A 239 2.30 -11.14 4.31
C ARG A 239 1.72 -11.96 3.20
N MET A 240 1.45 -13.24 3.48
CA MET A 240 0.85 -14.14 2.52
C MET A 240 -0.61 -14.43 2.93
N PHE A 241 -1.53 -13.92 2.13
CA PHE A 241 -2.95 -14.20 2.27
C PHE A 241 -3.34 -15.34 1.35
N ILE A 242 -3.70 -16.48 1.93
CA ILE A 242 -4.21 -17.65 1.22
C ILE A 242 -5.73 -17.55 1.19
N PHE A 243 -6.25 -17.11 0.08
CA PHE A 243 -7.68 -17.15 -0.21
C PHE A 243 -8.02 -18.57 -0.64
N GLY A 244 -8.55 -19.35 0.29
CA GLY A 244 -8.77 -20.78 0.09
C GLY A 244 -10.05 -21.09 -0.70
N GLY A 245 -10.85 -20.09 -1.06
CA GLY A 245 -12.13 -20.32 -1.71
C GLY A 245 -13.12 -21.11 -0.84
N ALA A 246 -13.93 -21.95 -1.48
CA ALA A 246 -14.82 -22.87 -0.79
C ALA A 246 -14.07 -24.15 -0.40
N LEU A 247 -14.07 -24.50 0.88
CA LEU A 247 -13.25 -25.61 1.42
C LEU A 247 -13.56 -26.97 0.78
N ASP A 248 -14.79 -27.21 0.37
CA ASP A 248 -15.19 -28.44 -0.33
C ASP A 248 -14.59 -28.55 -1.74
N LYS A 249 -14.25 -27.42 -2.37
CA LYS A 249 -13.66 -27.33 -3.72
C LYS A 249 -12.13 -27.22 -3.70
N SER A 250 -11.57 -26.63 -2.66
CA SER A 250 -10.15 -26.30 -2.59
C SER A 250 -9.35 -27.20 -1.65
N ALA A 251 -9.99 -28.13 -0.94
CA ALA A 251 -9.31 -28.97 0.09
C ALA A 251 -8.05 -29.69 -0.45
N THR A 252 -8.11 -30.26 -1.65
CA THR A 252 -6.98 -30.94 -2.28
C THR A 252 -5.84 -29.95 -2.57
N ALA A 253 -6.15 -28.80 -3.19
CA ALA A 253 -5.17 -27.79 -3.51
C ALA A 253 -4.50 -27.20 -2.25
N LEU A 254 -5.28 -26.96 -1.19
CA LEU A 254 -4.75 -26.51 0.11
C LEU A 254 -3.82 -27.54 0.75
N LYS A 255 -4.19 -28.83 0.69
CA LYS A 255 -3.36 -29.93 1.20
C LYS A 255 -2.05 -30.05 0.41
N ASP A 256 -2.11 -29.93 -0.90
CA ASP A 256 -0.94 -29.97 -1.78
C ASP A 256 -0.02 -28.77 -1.49
N LEU A 257 -0.57 -27.56 -1.42
CA LEU A 257 0.19 -26.36 -1.06
C LEU A 257 0.86 -26.53 0.31
N ALA A 258 0.12 -26.97 1.33
CA ALA A 258 0.64 -27.20 2.68
C ALA A 258 1.79 -28.22 2.68
N THR A 259 1.64 -29.30 1.92
CA THR A 259 2.66 -30.36 1.78
C THR A 259 3.93 -29.81 1.12
N GLN A 260 3.78 -29.08 0.02
CA GLN A 260 4.92 -28.50 -0.69
C GLN A 260 5.61 -27.41 0.13
N MET A 261 4.87 -26.53 0.81
CA MET A 261 5.42 -25.53 1.73
C MET A 261 6.23 -26.16 2.87
N SER A 262 5.88 -27.35 3.31
CA SER A 262 6.59 -28.10 4.34
C SER A 262 7.89 -28.74 3.82
N SER A 263 8.14 -28.72 2.51
CA SER A 263 9.41 -29.21 1.94
C SER A 263 10.60 -28.39 2.46
N PRO A 264 11.74 -29.02 2.81
CA PRO A 264 12.92 -28.32 3.34
C PRO A 264 13.51 -27.24 2.44
N THR A 265 13.22 -27.29 1.14
CA THR A 265 13.72 -26.34 0.12
C THR A 265 12.72 -25.27 -0.25
N SER A 266 11.49 -25.32 0.26
CA SER A 266 10.46 -24.31 0.00
C SER A 266 10.83 -22.96 0.60
N PHE A 267 10.24 -21.89 0.06
CA PHE A 267 10.34 -20.55 0.64
C PHE A 267 9.91 -20.52 2.09
N PHE A 268 8.84 -21.23 2.43
CA PHE A 268 8.29 -21.25 3.78
C PHE A 268 9.25 -21.89 4.78
N SER A 269 9.69 -23.12 4.51
CA SER A 269 10.60 -23.86 5.43
C SER A 269 11.99 -23.24 5.52
N THR A 270 12.45 -22.56 4.47
CA THR A 270 13.77 -21.89 4.45
C THR A 270 13.84 -20.73 5.42
N PHE A 271 12.74 -19.98 5.61
CA PHE A 271 12.68 -18.81 6.47
C PHE A 271 11.94 -19.05 7.80
N LEU A 272 11.50 -20.29 8.06
CA LEU A 272 10.89 -20.65 9.32
C LEU A 272 11.96 -20.71 10.43
N HIS A 273 11.74 -19.98 11.52
CA HIS A 273 12.63 -20.07 12.69
C HIS A 273 12.54 -21.46 13.33
N ARG A 274 13.70 -22.12 13.51
CA ARG A 274 13.78 -23.46 14.11
C ARG A 274 14.21 -23.45 15.58
N ASP A 275 14.90 -22.38 16.02
CA ASP A 275 15.51 -22.29 17.34
C ASP A 275 14.85 -21.18 18.20
N LEU A 276 13.57 -21.37 18.51
CA LEU A 276 12.85 -20.47 19.41
C LEU A 276 13.12 -20.81 20.87
N LYS A 277 13.29 -19.77 21.70
CA LYS A 277 13.33 -19.92 23.16
C LYS A 277 12.00 -20.46 23.66
N GLU A 278 12.02 -21.18 24.79
CA GLU A 278 10.82 -21.87 25.29
C GLU A 278 9.62 -20.93 25.52
N LYS A 279 9.86 -19.68 25.96
CA LYS A 279 8.83 -18.66 26.12
C LYS A 279 8.18 -18.22 24.81
N ASP A 280 8.90 -18.33 23.70
CA ASP A 280 8.43 -17.91 22.38
C ASP A 280 7.65 -19.04 21.70
N ARG A 281 7.84 -20.32 22.15
CA ARG A 281 7.17 -21.49 21.59
C ARG A 281 5.66 -21.49 21.77
N TYR A 282 5.13 -20.81 22.80
CA TYR A 282 3.68 -20.69 22.98
C TYR A 282 3.04 -19.89 21.84
N TYR A 283 3.58 -18.72 21.53
CA TYR A 283 3.09 -17.90 20.42
C TYR A 283 3.30 -18.59 19.08
N GLU A 284 4.46 -19.19 18.86
CA GLU A 284 4.75 -19.97 17.67
C GLU A 284 3.82 -21.16 17.47
N LYS A 285 3.36 -21.76 18.54
CA LYS A 285 2.41 -22.87 18.46
C LYS A 285 1.04 -22.41 17.93
N HIS A 286 0.61 -21.22 18.31
CA HIS A 286 -0.72 -20.71 18.01
C HIS A 286 -0.76 -19.72 16.83
N ASN A 287 0.36 -19.00 16.62
CA ASN A 287 0.55 -18.01 15.56
C ASN A 287 2.00 -18.03 15.06
N PRO A 288 2.40 -19.02 14.30
CA PRO A 288 3.81 -19.22 13.93
C PRO A 288 4.24 -18.24 12.83
N HIS A 289 4.27 -16.95 13.14
CA HIS A 289 4.86 -15.94 12.27
C HIS A 289 6.37 -15.92 12.41
N THR A 290 7.04 -15.60 11.31
CA THR A 290 8.49 -15.36 11.31
C THR A 290 8.76 -13.88 11.02
N ASP A 291 9.99 -13.42 11.27
CA ASP A 291 10.39 -12.06 10.90
C ASP A 291 10.36 -11.83 9.40
N PHE A 292 10.38 -12.90 8.61
CA PHE A 292 10.35 -12.84 7.14
C PHE A 292 8.94 -12.97 6.54
N LEU A 293 8.08 -13.82 7.11
CA LEU A 293 6.79 -14.18 6.52
C LEU A 293 5.70 -14.35 7.58
N SER A 294 4.53 -13.82 7.33
CA SER A 294 3.30 -14.06 8.08
C SER A 294 2.21 -14.62 7.17
N LEU A 295 1.33 -15.47 7.73
CA LEU A 295 0.23 -16.12 6.99
C LEU A 295 -1.13 -15.66 7.50
N ALA A 296 -2.09 -15.58 6.58
CA ALA A 296 -3.51 -15.48 6.87
C ALA A 296 -4.31 -16.32 5.86
N LEU A 297 -5.39 -16.93 6.30
CA LEU A 297 -6.25 -17.76 5.47
C LEU A 297 -7.65 -17.16 5.41
N VAL A 298 -8.23 -17.07 4.22
CA VAL A 298 -9.55 -16.47 3.98
C VAL A 298 -10.40 -17.45 3.17
N PHE A 299 -11.58 -17.81 3.68
CA PHE A 299 -12.47 -18.76 3.03
C PHE A 299 -13.78 -18.08 2.63
N SER A 300 -14.36 -18.49 1.50
CA SER A 300 -15.57 -17.86 0.92
C SER A 300 -16.87 -18.32 1.57
N GLN A 301 -16.81 -19.25 2.50
CA GLN A 301 -17.97 -19.80 3.19
C GLN A 301 -18.26 -19.07 4.51
N PRO A 302 -19.49 -19.17 5.05
CA PRO A 302 -19.85 -18.57 6.32
C PRO A 302 -18.98 -19.08 7.47
N ARG A 303 -18.66 -18.20 8.43
CA ARG A 303 -17.83 -18.52 9.60
C ARG A 303 -18.26 -19.82 10.31
N SER A 304 -19.55 -20.02 10.47
CA SER A 304 -20.10 -21.19 11.20
C SER A 304 -19.81 -22.55 10.56
N SER A 305 -19.38 -22.57 9.29
CA SER A 305 -19.02 -23.78 8.56
C SER A 305 -17.51 -24.02 8.46
N ILE A 306 -16.70 -23.19 9.11
CA ILE A 306 -15.23 -23.33 9.11
C ILE A 306 -14.81 -23.98 10.44
N HIS A 307 -14.29 -25.20 10.36
CA HIS A 307 -13.76 -25.98 11.48
C HIS A 307 -12.25 -26.16 11.32
N ILE A 308 -11.48 -25.26 11.95
CA ILE A 308 -10.02 -25.09 11.71
C ILE A 308 -9.27 -26.42 11.92
N ASP A 309 -9.49 -27.10 13.04
CA ASP A 309 -8.75 -28.31 13.40
C ASP A 309 -9.06 -29.51 12.51
N GLU A 310 -10.29 -29.57 11.97
CA GLU A 310 -10.78 -30.69 11.18
C GLU A 310 -10.52 -30.53 9.68
N GLN A 311 -10.62 -29.28 9.19
CA GLN A 311 -10.64 -28.98 7.76
C GLN A 311 -9.31 -28.46 7.23
N LEU A 312 -8.46 -27.86 8.08
CA LEU A 312 -7.21 -27.26 7.62
C LEU A 312 -6.02 -28.20 7.82
N PRO A 313 -5.22 -28.44 6.76
CA PRO A 313 -4.02 -29.25 6.88
C PRO A 313 -2.91 -28.52 7.65
N GLN A 314 -1.96 -29.29 8.25
CA GLN A 314 -0.71 -28.74 8.75
C GLN A 314 0.11 -28.15 7.59
N PRO A 315 0.74 -26.94 7.74
CA PRO A 315 0.83 -26.15 8.97
C PRO A 315 -0.31 -25.13 9.15
N PHE A 316 -1.31 -25.06 8.28
CA PHE A 316 -2.33 -23.99 8.23
C PHE A 316 -3.21 -23.91 9.48
N ASN A 317 -3.56 -25.05 10.09
CA ASN A 317 -4.36 -25.07 11.31
C ASN A 317 -3.64 -24.42 12.53
N ARG A 318 -2.32 -24.22 12.45
CA ARG A 318 -1.55 -23.50 13.49
C ARG A 318 -1.77 -21.99 13.46
N TYR A 319 -2.37 -21.45 12.42
CA TYR A 319 -2.66 -20.01 12.25
C TYR A 319 -4.10 -19.68 12.64
N ALA A 320 -4.65 -20.34 13.65
CA ALA A 320 -6.06 -20.25 14.02
C ALA A 320 -6.55 -18.80 14.21
N ASP A 321 -5.72 -17.92 14.82
CA ASP A 321 -6.06 -16.51 15.04
C ASP A 321 -6.06 -15.68 13.75
N HIS A 322 -5.57 -16.25 12.65
CA HIS A 322 -5.52 -15.59 11.33
C HIS A 322 -6.31 -16.38 10.26
N VAL A 323 -7.38 -17.04 10.68
CA VAL A 323 -8.36 -17.66 9.80
C VAL A 323 -9.63 -16.81 9.76
N TYR A 324 -10.08 -16.48 8.54
CA TYR A 324 -11.17 -15.55 8.30
C TYR A 324 -12.22 -16.15 7.36
N ALA A 325 -13.48 -15.75 7.57
CA ALA A 325 -14.58 -15.98 6.66
C ALA A 325 -14.86 -14.71 5.84
N ASP A 326 -14.97 -14.84 4.53
CA ASP A 326 -15.37 -13.79 3.62
C ASP A 326 -16.90 -13.80 3.46
N ASP A 327 -17.57 -13.52 4.57
CA ASP A 327 -19.03 -13.53 4.71
C ASP A 327 -19.64 -12.15 4.99
N VAL A 328 -18.84 -11.09 4.81
CA VAL A 328 -19.27 -9.69 5.02
C VAL A 328 -19.58 -9.04 3.67
N TRP A 329 -20.81 -8.51 3.54
CA TRP A 329 -21.21 -7.78 2.34
C TRP A 329 -20.42 -6.48 2.17
N ASP A 330 -20.05 -6.14 0.93
CA ASP A 330 -19.35 -4.89 0.60
C ASP A 330 -20.03 -4.16 -0.57
N GLN A 331 -20.37 -2.89 -0.35
CA GLN A 331 -21.04 -2.03 -1.35
C GLN A 331 -20.26 -1.83 -2.65
N ARG A 332 -18.95 -2.08 -2.66
CA ARG A 332 -18.09 -1.91 -3.85
C ARG A 332 -18.18 -3.11 -4.80
N VAL A 333 -18.61 -4.25 -4.28
CA VAL A 333 -18.83 -5.49 -5.02
C VAL A 333 -20.14 -6.13 -4.57
N PRO A 334 -21.28 -5.45 -4.78
CA PRO A 334 -22.56 -5.80 -4.14
C PRO A 334 -23.12 -7.16 -4.55
N ASP A 335 -22.73 -7.65 -5.73
CA ASP A 335 -23.19 -8.92 -6.29
C ASP A 335 -22.28 -10.11 -5.94
N ALA A 336 -21.13 -9.84 -5.30
CA ALA A 336 -20.21 -10.90 -4.91
C ALA A 336 -20.68 -11.60 -3.64
N LYS A 337 -20.67 -12.93 -3.63
CA LYS A 337 -20.94 -13.74 -2.44
C LYS A 337 -19.78 -13.68 -1.45
N ALA A 338 -18.55 -13.57 -1.97
CA ALA A 338 -17.30 -13.44 -1.23
C ALA A 338 -16.59 -12.16 -1.67
N ALA A 339 -16.85 -11.07 -0.93
CA ALA A 339 -16.45 -9.73 -1.34
C ALA A 339 -14.91 -9.52 -1.31
N ALA A 340 -14.20 -10.14 -0.37
CA ALA A 340 -12.76 -10.07 -0.30
C ALA A 340 -12.10 -10.82 -1.46
N HIS A 341 -12.59 -12.02 -1.82
CA HIS A 341 -12.13 -12.76 -3.00
C HIS A 341 -12.32 -11.93 -4.28
N ALA A 342 -13.52 -11.37 -4.47
CA ALA A 342 -13.84 -10.55 -5.63
C ALA A 342 -12.93 -9.32 -5.75
N LYS A 343 -12.62 -8.64 -4.64
CA LYS A 343 -11.69 -7.50 -4.61
C LYS A 343 -10.26 -7.89 -4.98
N MET A 344 -9.83 -9.09 -4.60
CA MET A 344 -8.52 -9.62 -4.98
C MET A 344 -8.51 -10.19 -6.40
N GLY A 345 -9.64 -10.24 -7.08
CA GLY A 345 -9.79 -10.84 -8.41
C GLY A 345 -9.63 -12.35 -8.38
N LEU A 346 -9.93 -12.97 -7.26
CA LEU A 346 -9.83 -14.41 -7.07
C LEU A 346 -11.19 -15.08 -7.18
N ASP A 347 -11.16 -16.30 -7.69
CA ASP A 347 -12.34 -17.15 -7.79
C ASP A 347 -12.85 -17.54 -6.39
N GLU A 348 -14.15 -17.41 -6.14
CA GLU A 348 -14.76 -17.67 -4.82
C GLU A 348 -14.78 -19.16 -4.45
N GLU A 349 -14.62 -20.07 -5.42
CA GLU A 349 -14.57 -21.51 -5.19
C GLU A 349 -13.14 -22.04 -5.05
N ARG A 350 -12.22 -21.58 -5.91
CA ARG A 350 -10.85 -22.11 -6.00
C ARG A 350 -9.83 -21.26 -5.28
N GLY A 351 -10.04 -19.95 -5.22
CA GLY A 351 -9.16 -19.03 -4.52
C GLY A 351 -7.82 -18.75 -5.20
N GLY A 352 -6.83 -18.36 -4.38
CA GLY A 352 -5.49 -17.98 -4.79
C GLY A 352 -4.64 -17.50 -3.62
N VAL A 353 -3.43 -17.08 -3.90
CA VAL A 353 -2.49 -16.56 -2.90
C VAL A 353 -2.08 -15.14 -3.28
N VAL A 354 -2.24 -14.20 -2.35
CA VAL A 354 -1.79 -12.81 -2.49
C VAL A 354 -0.60 -12.59 -1.56
N VAL A 355 0.56 -12.29 -2.13
CA VAL A 355 1.75 -11.95 -1.33
C VAL A 355 1.89 -10.44 -1.29
N VAL A 356 1.83 -9.90 -0.08
CA VAL A 356 1.93 -8.48 0.20
C VAL A 356 3.30 -8.18 0.78
N ARG A 357 3.95 -7.17 0.25
CA ARG A 357 5.25 -6.66 0.70
C ARG A 357 5.14 -6.02 2.09
N PRO A 358 6.25 -5.85 2.83
CA PRO A 358 6.23 -5.22 4.15
C PRO A 358 5.64 -3.80 4.17
N ASP A 359 5.69 -3.08 3.04
CA ASP A 359 5.12 -1.73 2.89
C ASP A 359 3.64 -1.73 2.44
N GLY A 360 2.97 -2.90 2.41
CA GLY A 360 1.56 -3.02 2.09
C GLY A 360 1.23 -3.14 0.61
N TYR A 361 2.21 -3.13 -0.29
CA TYR A 361 2.00 -3.29 -1.73
C TYR A 361 1.99 -4.77 -2.12
N VAL A 362 1.15 -5.13 -3.08
CA VAL A 362 1.07 -6.51 -3.58
C VAL A 362 2.26 -6.80 -4.48
N GLY A 363 3.04 -7.82 -4.12
CA GLY A 363 4.19 -8.27 -4.89
C GLY A 363 3.83 -9.27 -5.99
N VAL A 364 2.95 -10.21 -5.69
CA VAL A 364 2.48 -11.24 -6.62
C VAL A 364 1.11 -11.76 -6.22
N VAL A 365 0.32 -12.18 -7.19
CA VAL A 365 -0.94 -12.93 -7.01
C VAL A 365 -0.85 -14.23 -7.79
N VAL A 366 -1.10 -15.35 -7.13
CA VAL A 366 -0.95 -16.70 -7.70
C VAL A 366 -2.27 -17.46 -7.56
N LYS A 367 -2.70 -18.19 -8.58
CA LYS A 367 -3.85 -19.11 -8.49
C LYS A 367 -3.55 -20.23 -7.51
N LEU A 368 -4.57 -20.68 -6.78
CA LEU A 368 -4.51 -21.90 -6.00
C LEU A 368 -4.96 -23.08 -6.88
N GLU A 369 -4.07 -24.01 -7.14
CA GLU A 369 -4.34 -25.20 -7.97
C GLU A 369 -3.79 -26.45 -7.28
N GLU A 370 -4.36 -27.61 -7.64
CA GLU A 370 -3.89 -28.91 -7.18
C GLU A 370 -2.47 -29.21 -7.69
N GLY A 371 -1.73 -30.00 -6.96
CA GLY A 371 -0.35 -30.36 -7.26
C GLY A 371 0.69 -29.34 -6.78
N LYS A 372 1.78 -29.21 -7.54
CA LYS A 372 2.95 -28.39 -7.13
C LYS A 372 2.89 -26.93 -7.62
N GLY A 373 2.09 -26.65 -8.64
CA GLY A 373 2.17 -25.41 -9.42
C GLY A 373 2.09 -24.14 -8.58
N THR A 374 1.19 -24.07 -7.58
CA THR A 374 1.06 -22.90 -6.70
C THR A 374 2.33 -22.66 -5.88
N CYS A 375 2.89 -23.71 -5.28
CA CYS A 375 4.12 -23.61 -4.50
C CYS A 375 5.32 -23.27 -5.39
N ASP A 376 5.43 -23.89 -6.58
CA ASP A 376 6.50 -23.62 -7.54
C ASP A 376 6.49 -22.15 -8.01
N ALA A 377 5.30 -21.56 -8.22
CA ALA A 377 5.16 -20.14 -8.55
C ALA A 377 5.61 -19.22 -7.40
N LEU A 378 5.26 -19.57 -6.15
CA LEU A 378 5.69 -18.84 -4.96
C LEU A 378 7.20 -18.98 -4.73
N ASP A 379 7.76 -20.19 -4.86
CA ASP A 379 9.20 -20.44 -4.76
C ASP A 379 9.99 -19.67 -5.83
N ALA A 380 9.47 -19.58 -7.06
CA ALA A 380 10.07 -18.78 -8.12
C ALA A 380 10.09 -17.28 -7.75
N TRP A 381 8.97 -16.75 -7.26
CA TRP A 381 8.89 -15.35 -6.84
C TRP A 381 9.83 -15.05 -5.67
N PHE A 382 9.79 -15.87 -4.61
CA PHE A 382 10.68 -15.69 -3.45
C PHE A 382 12.14 -15.90 -3.81
N SER A 383 12.47 -16.80 -4.75
CA SER A 383 13.83 -16.94 -5.30
C SER A 383 14.31 -15.65 -5.95
N GLY A 384 13.45 -15.03 -6.77
CA GLY A 384 13.74 -13.74 -7.40
C GLY A 384 13.99 -12.63 -6.39
N VAL A 385 13.16 -12.55 -5.36
CA VAL A 385 13.26 -11.51 -4.31
C VAL A 385 14.46 -11.72 -3.40
N THR A 386 14.74 -12.96 -3.00
CA THR A 386 15.77 -13.28 -1.99
C THR A 386 17.13 -13.59 -2.58
N GLY A 387 17.20 -13.82 -3.88
CA GLY A 387 18.42 -14.30 -4.55
C GLY A 387 18.83 -15.72 -4.14
N LYS A 388 17.99 -16.43 -3.38
CA LYS A 388 18.24 -17.82 -2.95
C LYS A 388 17.52 -18.77 -3.89
N LYS A 389 18.16 -19.90 -4.20
CA LYS A 389 17.50 -20.95 -4.98
C LYS A 389 16.55 -21.72 -4.07
N LEU A 390 15.26 -21.62 -4.32
CA LEU A 390 14.18 -22.28 -3.58
C LEU A 390 13.46 -23.28 -4.51
N GLY A 391 12.76 -24.28 -3.93
CA GLY A 391 11.87 -25.18 -4.68
C GLY A 391 12.57 -26.22 -5.57
N GLY A 392 13.84 -26.48 -5.45
CA GLY A 392 14.52 -27.54 -6.20
C GLY A 392 14.79 -28.79 -5.38
N GLU A 393 14.86 -29.99 -5.98
CA GLU A 393 15.52 -31.12 -5.33
C GLU A 393 16.96 -30.71 -5.00
N ARG A 394 17.38 -30.86 -3.72
CA ARG A 394 18.80 -30.75 -3.39
C ARG A 394 19.51 -31.82 -4.21
N ALA A 395 20.38 -31.40 -5.12
CA ALA A 395 21.34 -32.34 -5.69
C ALA A 395 22.00 -33.06 -4.49
N SER A 396 21.80 -34.38 -4.38
CA SER A 396 22.48 -35.20 -3.41
C SER A 396 23.98 -35.00 -3.60
N LEU A 397 24.61 -34.32 -2.63
CA LEU A 397 26.06 -34.28 -2.48
C LEU A 397 26.56 -35.64 -1.98
#